data_fd1abbc0cc02befbc7ca37d0dfa5ac01
#
_entry.id   fd1abbc0cc02befbc7ca37d0dfa5ac01
#
_cell.length_a   1.000
_cell.length_b   1.000
_cell.length_c   1.000
_cell.angle_alpha   90.00
_cell.angle_beta   90.00
_cell.angle_gamma   90.00
#
_symmetry.space_group_name_H-M   'P 1'
#
loop_
_entity.id
_entity.type
_entity.pdbx_description
1 polymer ?
#
loop_
_entity_poly.entity_id
_entity_poly.type
_entity_poly.pdbx_seq_one_letter_code
_entity_poly.pdbx_strand_id
1 'polypeptide(L)'
;MSALINYTTIAFVTEFEMNEMIKHIDATSKVWAPEMKKRGLKRFVCTRIWNKGDTFKLGILFEYDTKEAFQNTIEYLDEHFNTLPKTKELMTMAKMEGSRGISVFEV
;
A
#
# COMPACT_ATOMS: atom_id res chain seq x y z
N MET A 1 16.97 -2.70 -16.55
CA MET A 1 15.95 -1.77 -16.07
C MET A 1 15.64 -2.09 -14.62
N SER A 2 15.68 -1.07 -13.74
CA SER A 2 15.49 -1.30 -12.32
C SER A 2 14.03 -1.16 -11.93
N ALA A 3 13.50 -2.14 -11.18
CA ALA A 3 12.17 -2.05 -10.60
C ALA A 3 12.22 -1.13 -9.37
N LEU A 4 11.10 -0.51 -9.07
CA LEU A 4 10.95 0.26 -7.84
C LEU A 4 10.02 -0.52 -6.91
N ILE A 5 10.43 -0.65 -5.66
CA ILE A 5 9.61 -1.31 -4.64
C ILE A 5 9.28 -0.26 -3.57
N ASN A 6 7.99 -0.04 -3.38
CA ASN A 6 7.49 0.82 -2.33
C ASN A 6 6.98 -0.07 -1.19
N TYR A 7 7.58 0.07 -0.03
CA TYR A 7 7.23 -0.72 1.14
C TYR A 7 6.68 0.21 2.22
N THR A 8 5.45 -0.04 2.64
CA THR A 8 4.77 0.81 3.61
C THR A 8 4.28 -0.02 4.78
N THR A 9 4.49 0.47 5.99
CA THR A 9 3.88 -0.14 7.17
C THR A 9 2.86 0.83 7.76
N ILE A 10 1.75 0.31 8.24
CA ILE A 10 0.71 1.09 8.90
C ILE A 10 0.43 0.44 10.24
N ALA A 11 0.66 1.20 11.32
CA ALA A 11 0.39 0.73 12.68
C ALA A 11 -0.92 1.34 13.17
N PHE A 12 -1.83 0.48 13.61
CA PHE A 12 -3.14 0.88 14.13
C PHE A 12 -3.19 0.77 15.65
N VAL A 13 -4.06 1.54 16.26
CA VAL A 13 -4.23 1.51 17.73
C VAL A 13 -4.97 0.24 18.15
N THR A 14 -5.93 -0.22 17.34
CA THR A 14 -6.73 -1.41 17.66
C THR A 14 -6.74 -2.40 16.51
N GLU A 15 -6.99 -3.66 16.86
CA GLU A 15 -7.16 -4.71 15.85
C GLU A 15 -8.39 -4.44 14.98
N PHE A 16 -9.45 -3.89 15.58
CA PHE A 16 -10.65 -3.56 14.84
C PHE A 16 -10.37 -2.60 13.69
N GLU A 17 -9.62 -1.53 13.96
CA GLU A 17 -9.27 -0.55 12.93
C GLU A 17 -8.39 -1.16 11.84
N MET A 18 -7.44 -2.00 12.23
CA MET A 18 -6.60 -2.72 11.26
C MET A 18 -7.47 -3.59 10.34
N ASN A 19 -8.40 -4.34 10.90
CA ASN A 19 -9.27 -5.22 10.13
C ASN A 19 -10.20 -4.42 9.22
N GLU A 20 -10.66 -3.25 9.65
CA GLU A 20 -11.48 -2.37 8.81
C GLU A 20 -10.67 -1.83 7.63
N MET A 21 -9.39 -1.53 7.84
CA MET A 21 -8.52 -1.12 6.74
C MET A 21 -8.32 -2.25 5.74
N ILE A 22 -8.12 -3.48 6.20
CA ILE A 22 -8.00 -4.65 5.32
C ILE A 22 -9.24 -4.78 4.43
N LYS A 23 -10.42 -4.68 5.02
CA LYS A 23 -11.68 -4.75 4.27
C LYS A 23 -11.79 -3.62 3.25
N HIS A 24 -11.36 -2.43 3.64
CA HIS A 24 -11.42 -1.26 2.78
C HIS A 24 -10.47 -1.40 1.59
N ILE A 25 -9.24 -1.88 1.83
CA ILE A 25 -8.27 -2.15 0.77
C ILE A 25 -8.82 -3.22 -0.18
N ASP A 26 -9.34 -4.31 0.37
CA ASP A 26 -9.90 -5.40 -0.43
C ASP A 26 -11.05 -4.90 -1.33
N ALA A 27 -11.97 -4.15 -0.77
CA ALA A 27 -13.13 -3.66 -1.51
C ALA A 27 -12.72 -2.66 -2.60
N THR A 28 -11.83 -1.72 -2.30
CA THR A 28 -11.46 -0.67 -3.25
C THR A 28 -10.45 -1.13 -4.29
N SER A 29 -9.61 -2.13 -3.96
CA SER A 29 -8.57 -2.59 -4.88
C SER A 29 -9.13 -3.17 -6.18
N LYS A 30 -10.35 -3.67 -6.15
CA LYS A 30 -11.01 -4.17 -7.35
C LYS A 30 -11.21 -3.07 -8.39
N VAL A 31 -11.27 -1.82 -7.93
CA VAL A 31 -11.41 -0.66 -8.81
C VAL A 31 -10.04 -0.11 -9.22
N TRP A 32 -9.16 0.18 -8.25
CA TRP A 32 -7.91 0.87 -8.58
C TRP A 32 -6.79 -0.05 -9.07
N ALA A 33 -6.77 -1.32 -8.66
CA ALA A 33 -5.65 -2.20 -9.02
C ALA A 33 -5.54 -2.48 -10.53
N PRO A 34 -6.64 -2.76 -11.26
CA PRO A 34 -6.53 -2.98 -12.70
C PRO A 34 -5.95 -1.77 -13.45
N GLU A 35 -6.35 -0.56 -13.06
CA GLU A 35 -5.84 0.65 -13.69
C GLU A 35 -4.37 0.88 -13.34
N MET A 36 -3.99 0.62 -12.09
CA MET A 36 -2.61 0.74 -11.69
C MET A 36 -1.71 -0.24 -12.44
N LYS A 37 -2.21 -1.45 -12.70
CA LYS A 37 -1.46 -2.42 -13.50
C LYS A 37 -1.21 -1.94 -14.92
N LYS A 38 -2.19 -1.25 -15.51
CA LYS A 38 -2.00 -0.65 -16.84
C LYS A 38 -0.93 0.43 -16.82
N ARG A 39 -0.70 1.06 -15.67
CA ARG A 39 0.26 2.16 -15.51
C ARG A 39 1.63 1.69 -15.02
N GLY A 40 1.83 0.37 -14.88
CA GLY A 40 3.13 -0.19 -14.53
C GLY A 40 3.24 -0.82 -13.16
N LEU A 41 2.13 -0.94 -12.42
CA LEU A 41 2.14 -1.72 -11.18
C LEU A 41 2.30 -3.20 -11.55
N LYS A 42 3.35 -3.82 -11.05
CA LYS A 42 3.63 -5.23 -11.31
C LYS A 42 2.97 -6.11 -10.25
N ARG A 43 3.03 -5.70 -8.99
CA ARG A 43 2.53 -6.50 -7.89
C ARG A 43 2.12 -5.61 -6.71
N PHE A 44 1.04 -6.01 -6.06
CA PHE A 44 0.58 -5.40 -4.81
C PHE A 44 0.35 -6.52 -3.82
N VAL A 45 0.89 -6.37 -2.61
CA VAL A 45 0.67 -7.34 -1.54
C VAL A 45 0.37 -6.58 -0.25
N CYS A 46 -0.75 -6.94 0.38
CA CYS A 46 -1.06 -6.45 1.71
C CYS A 46 -0.89 -7.60 2.69
N THR A 47 -0.05 -7.41 3.69
CA THR A 47 0.23 -8.43 4.69
C THR A 47 -0.12 -7.94 6.08
N ARG A 48 -0.48 -8.88 6.95
CA ARG A 48 -0.56 -8.61 8.38
C ARG A 48 0.78 -9.03 8.99
N ILE A 49 1.44 -8.09 9.67
CA ILE A 49 2.71 -8.41 10.33
C ILE A 49 2.41 -9.25 11.57
N TRP A 50 2.95 -10.47 11.60
CA TRP A 50 2.58 -11.48 12.60
C TRP A 50 3.61 -11.64 13.73
N ASN A 51 4.87 -11.27 13.46
CA ASN A 51 5.96 -11.54 14.41
C ASN A 51 6.27 -10.37 15.35
N LYS A 52 5.41 -9.38 15.40
CA LYS A 52 5.53 -8.24 16.31
C LYS A 52 4.36 -8.27 17.28
N GLY A 53 4.53 -8.95 18.40
CA GLY A 53 3.51 -9.03 19.44
C GLY A 53 3.09 -7.65 19.93
N ASP A 54 1.86 -7.52 20.38
CA ASP A 54 1.30 -6.28 20.91
C ASP A 54 1.19 -5.14 19.90
N THR A 55 1.25 -5.45 18.59
CA THR A 55 1.08 -4.44 17.54
C THR A 55 0.04 -4.90 16.54
N PHE A 56 -0.64 -3.91 15.94
CA PHE A 56 -1.63 -4.15 14.90
C PHE A 56 -1.14 -3.44 13.64
N LYS A 57 -0.25 -4.12 12.90
CA LYS A 57 0.45 -3.54 11.75
C LYS A 57 0.15 -4.26 10.45
N LEU A 58 -0.01 -3.48 9.41
CA LEU A 58 -0.03 -3.99 8.04
C LEU A 58 1.30 -3.67 7.37
N GLY A 59 1.78 -4.60 6.54
CA GLY A 59 2.90 -4.35 5.65
C GLY A 59 2.36 -4.38 4.23
N ILE A 60 2.58 -3.32 3.48
CA ILE A 60 2.04 -3.18 2.13
C ILE A 60 3.19 -3.00 1.16
N LEU A 61 3.23 -3.85 0.14
CA LEU A 61 4.26 -3.81 -0.88
C LEU A 61 3.64 -3.47 -2.22
N PHE A 62 4.20 -2.46 -2.86
CA PHE A 62 3.93 -2.13 -4.26
C PHE A 62 5.21 -2.35 -5.05
N GLU A 63 5.14 -3.17 -6.09
CA GLU A 63 6.25 -3.40 -6.98
C GLU A 63 5.90 -2.84 -8.34
N TYR A 64 6.76 -1.96 -8.85
CA TYR A 64 6.57 -1.29 -10.13
C TYR A 64 7.65 -1.71 -11.11
N ASP A 65 7.29 -1.73 -12.41
CA ASP A 65 8.24 -2.11 -13.45
C ASP A 65 9.42 -1.14 -13.52
N THR A 66 9.14 0.15 -13.31
CA THR A 66 10.14 1.21 -13.40
C THR A 66 9.86 2.27 -12.33
N LYS A 67 10.85 3.13 -12.11
CA LYS A 67 10.72 4.30 -11.25
C LYS A 67 9.62 5.24 -11.75
N GLU A 68 9.53 5.39 -13.08
CA GLU A 68 8.54 6.24 -13.71
C GLU A 68 7.12 5.73 -13.49
N ALA A 69 6.95 4.41 -13.48
CA ALA A 69 5.64 3.81 -13.22
C ALA A 69 5.08 4.21 -11.85
N PHE A 70 5.94 4.34 -10.84
CA PHE A 70 5.51 4.81 -9.54
C PHE A 70 4.87 6.21 -9.65
N GLN A 71 5.53 7.12 -10.37
CA GLN A 71 5.03 8.48 -10.52
C GLN A 71 3.72 8.52 -11.33
N ASN A 72 3.59 7.63 -12.32
CA ASN A 72 2.39 7.54 -13.14
C ASN A 72 1.19 6.97 -12.38
N THR A 73 1.41 6.28 -11.29
CA THR A 73 0.35 5.63 -10.52
C THR A 73 -0.02 6.37 -9.26
N ILE A 74 0.88 7.17 -8.68
CA ILE A 74 0.66 7.76 -7.35
C ILE A 74 -0.53 8.72 -7.32
N GLU A 75 -0.69 9.54 -8.34
CA GLU A 75 -1.83 10.46 -8.41
C GLU A 75 -3.15 9.71 -8.49
N TYR A 76 -3.17 8.65 -9.28
CA TYR A 76 -4.36 7.83 -9.42
C TYR A 76 -4.71 7.15 -8.09
N LEU A 77 -3.72 6.62 -7.38
CA LEU A 77 -3.94 5.99 -6.08
C LEU A 77 -4.42 7.01 -5.06
N ASP A 78 -3.88 8.23 -5.10
CA ASP A 78 -4.34 9.29 -4.21
C ASP A 78 -5.81 9.59 -4.44
N GLU A 79 -6.25 9.74 -5.68
CA GLU A 79 -7.65 10.01 -6.00
C GLU A 79 -8.59 8.88 -5.63
N HIS A 80 -8.16 7.63 -5.81
CA HIS A 80 -9.04 6.46 -5.72
C HIS A 80 -8.89 5.67 -4.44
N PHE A 81 -7.98 6.08 -3.56
CA PHE A 81 -7.83 5.43 -2.27
C PHE A 81 -7.45 6.41 -1.16
N ASN A 82 -6.31 7.10 -1.28
CA ASN A 82 -5.75 7.88 -0.16
C ASN A 82 -6.65 9.03 0.28
N THR A 83 -7.37 9.65 -0.66
CA THR A 83 -8.23 10.80 -0.36
C THR A 83 -9.69 10.44 -0.11
N LEU A 84 -10.02 9.16 -0.16
CA LEU A 84 -11.37 8.72 0.16
C LEU A 84 -11.68 9.00 1.64
N PRO A 85 -12.91 9.45 1.96
CA PRO A 85 -13.29 9.74 3.35
C PRO A 85 -13.03 8.56 4.29
N LYS A 86 -13.32 7.34 3.86
CA LYS A 86 -13.11 6.14 4.68
C LYS A 86 -11.62 5.92 4.96
N THR A 87 -10.75 6.13 3.97
CA THR A 87 -9.30 6.00 4.16
C THR A 87 -8.81 7.01 5.19
N LYS A 88 -9.24 8.26 5.06
CA LYS A 88 -8.84 9.32 6.00
C LYS A 88 -9.31 9.02 7.41
N GLU A 89 -10.55 8.53 7.54
CA GLU A 89 -11.09 8.15 8.84
C GLU A 89 -10.24 7.05 9.49
N LEU A 90 -9.92 6.00 8.75
CA LEU A 90 -9.13 4.87 9.27
C LEU A 90 -7.69 5.27 9.60
N MET A 91 -7.15 6.30 8.93
CA MET A 91 -5.79 6.75 9.16
C MET A 91 -5.65 7.80 10.25
N THR A 92 -6.76 8.25 10.86
CA THR A 92 -6.75 9.34 11.84
C THR A 92 -5.77 9.11 12.98
N MET A 93 -5.74 7.90 13.55
CA MET A 93 -4.86 7.57 14.67
C MET A 93 -3.75 6.58 14.28
N ALA A 94 -3.66 6.24 13.02
CA ALA A 94 -2.66 5.29 12.54
C ALA A 94 -1.35 6.00 12.24
N LYS A 95 -0.24 5.23 12.30
CA LYS A 95 1.08 5.72 11.93
C LYS A 95 1.55 4.98 10.70
N MET A 96 1.95 5.74 9.68
CA MET A 96 2.41 5.17 8.43
C MET A 96 3.87 5.51 8.20
N GLU A 97 4.65 4.50 7.79
CA GLU A 97 6.04 4.69 7.36
C GLU A 97 6.20 4.07 5.99
N GLY A 98 6.78 4.82 5.07
CA GLY A 98 7.01 4.34 3.72
C GLY A 98 8.47 4.43 3.34
N SER A 99 8.94 3.43 2.57
CA SER A 99 10.29 3.42 2.02
C SER A 99 10.21 2.99 0.56
N ARG A 100 11.02 3.61 -0.28
CA ARG A 100 11.08 3.28 -1.70
C ARG A 100 12.49 2.88 -2.07
N GLY A 101 12.62 1.71 -2.67
CA GLY A 101 13.92 1.20 -3.09
C GLY A 101 13.93 0.93 -4.58
N ILE A 102 15.07 1.20 -5.20
CA ILE A 102 15.32 0.78 -6.57
C ILE A 102 16.06 -0.55 -6.48
N SER A 103 15.59 -1.56 -7.21
CA SER A 103 16.24 -2.86 -7.15
C SER A 103 17.67 -2.74 -7.72
N VAL A 104 18.62 -3.28 -6.97
CA VAL A 104 20.01 -3.32 -7.39
C VAL A 104 20.48 -4.74 -7.66
N PHE A 105 19.67 -5.72 -7.27
CA PHE A 105 20.01 -7.11 -7.40
C PHE A 105 18.73 -7.95 -7.27
N GLU A 106 18.50 -8.85 -8.22
CA GLU A 106 17.36 -9.75 -8.21
C GLU A 106 17.82 -11.16 -8.58
N VAL A 107 17.22 -12.16 -7.96
CA VAL A 107 17.48 -13.56 -8.31
C VAL A 107 16.23 -14.22 -8.86
#